data_63d9602792dc1d8959a54ac849ade772
#
_entry.id   63d9602792dc1d8959a54ac849ade772
#
_cell.length_a   1.000
_cell.length_b   1.000
_cell.length_c   1.000
_cell.angle_alpha   90.00
_cell.angle_beta   90.00
_cell.angle_gamma   90.00
#
_symmetry.space_group_name_H-M   'P 1'
#
loop_
_entity.id
_entity.type
_entity.pdbx_description
1 polymer ?
#
loop_
_entity_poly.entity_id
_entity_poly.type
_entity_poly.pdbx_seq_one_letter_code
_entity_poly.pdbx_strand_id
1 'polypeptide(L)' 'MAKVVNDACGLKQGFMTTIHAYTGDQRLLDAEHKDPYRARAAASNLIPTTTGAARAVGLVLPELEGRLDGVA' A
#
# COMPACT_ATOMS: atom_id res chain seq x y z
N MET A 1 -8.56 -7.53 -9.59
CA MET A 1 -9.76 -7.16 -8.78
C MET A 1 -10.37 -5.84 -9.24
N ALA A 2 -9.66 -4.71 -9.17
CA ALA A 2 -10.22 -3.40 -9.54
C ALA A 2 -10.86 -3.37 -10.92
N LYS A 3 -10.24 -3.97 -11.95
CA LYS A 3 -10.82 -4.07 -13.29
C LYS A 3 -12.16 -4.82 -13.29
N VAL A 4 -12.21 -5.95 -12.61
CA VAL A 4 -13.44 -6.78 -12.56
C VAL A 4 -14.57 -6.03 -11.87
N VAL A 5 -14.29 -5.38 -10.74
CA VAL A 5 -15.29 -4.57 -10.03
C VAL A 5 -15.74 -3.39 -10.88
N ASN A 6 -14.81 -2.71 -11.55
CA ASN A 6 -15.15 -1.59 -12.42
C ASN A 6 -16.02 -2.01 -13.60
N ASP A 7 -15.67 -3.13 -14.25
CA ASP A 7 -16.42 -3.65 -15.40
C ASP A 7 -17.82 -4.15 -15.02
N ALA A 8 -17.96 -4.77 -13.83
CA ALA A 8 -19.23 -5.36 -13.37
C ALA A 8 -20.17 -4.34 -12.73
N CYS A 9 -19.66 -3.42 -11.93
CA CYS A 9 -20.46 -2.55 -11.06
C CYS A 9 -20.17 -1.06 -11.24
N GLY A 10 -19.09 -0.71 -11.92
CA GLY A 10 -18.54 0.64 -11.92
C GLY A 10 -17.86 0.98 -10.59
N LEU A 11 -16.58 1.35 -10.65
CA LEU A 11 -15.79 1.73 -9.48
C LEU A 11 -15.69 3.25 -9.41
N LYS A 12 -16.32 3.84 -8.41
CA LYS A 12 -16.28 5.28 -8.17
C LYS A 12 -15.02 5.70 -7.45
N GLN A 13 -14.74 5.05 -6.32
CA GLN A 13 -13.51 5.21 -5.54
C GLN A 13 -13.30 3.97 -4.67
N GLY A 14 -12.06 3.76 -4.21
CA GLY A 14 -11.74 2.66 -3.34
C GLY A 14 -10.53 2.95 -2.46
N PHE A 15 -10.46 2.25 -1.35
CA PHE A 15 -9.33 2.29 -0.43
C PHE A 15 -8.84 0.88 -0.18
N MET A 16 -7.53 0.68 -0.31
CA MET A 16 -6.89 -0.62 -0.14
C MET A 16 -6.13 -0.64 1.19
N THR A 17 -6.35 -1.67 1.98
CA THR A 17 -5.45 -2.03 3.07
C THR A 17 -4.70 -3.28 2.67
N THR A 18 -3.37 -3.23 2.71
CA THR A 18 -2.54 -4.40 2.42
C THR A 18 -1.85 -4.89 3.68
N ILE A 19 -1.76 -6.20 3.83
CA ILE A 19 -0.93 -6.86 4.83
C ILE A 19 0.26 -7.42 4.07
N HIS A 20 1.43 -6.87 4.32
CA HIS A 20 2.62 -7.11 3.54
C HIS A 20 3.75 -7.66 4.41
N ALA A 21 4.47 -8.64 3.92
CA ALA A 21 5.71 -9.07 4.56
C ALA A 21 6.70 -7.90 4.61
N TYR A 22 7.48 -7.78 5.68
CA TYR A 22 8.52 -6.76 5.76
C TYR A 22 9.62 -7.02 4.73
N THR A 23 10.25 -5.94 4.31
CA THR A 23 11.29 -5.95 3.28
C THR A 23 12.59 -5.31 3.79
N GLY A 24 13.64 -5.35 3.00
CA GLY A 24 14.93 -4.77 3.36
C GLY A 24 14.95 -3.26 3.60
N ASP A 25 13.90 -2.54 3.21
CA ASP A 25 13.76 -1.11 3.53
C ASP A 25 13.33 -0.87 4.98
N GLN A 26 12.76 -1.87 5.65
CA GLN A 26 12.40 -1.80 7.06
C GLN A 26 13.56 -2.26 7.93
N ARG A 27 13.74 -1.65 9.09
CA ARG A 27 14.79 -2.07 10.03
C ARG A 27 14.41 -3.39 10.70
N LEU A 28 15.33 -4.33 10.74
CA LEU A 28 15.12 -5.60 11.44
C LEU A 28 15.08 -5.38 12.96
N LEU A 29 16.01 -4.57 13.48
CA LEU A 29 16.05 -4.06 14.84
C LEU A 29 15.76 -2.55 14.83
N ASP A 30 15.33 -2.00 15.96
CA ASP A 30 15.14 -0.55 16.12
C ASP A 30 16.43 0.19 15.71
N ALA A 31 16.33 1.04 14.71
CA ALA A 31 17.44 1.81 14.18
C ALA A 31 16.93 3.02 13.38
N GLU A 32 17.82 3.96 13.10
CA GLU A 32 17.47 5.15 12.33
C GLU A 32 16.88 4.82 10.97
N HIS A 33 15.81 5.53 10.63
CA HIS A 33 15.16 5.49 9.33
C HIS A 33 14.45 6.83 9.09
N LYS A 34 14.42 7.29 7.84
CA LYS A 34 13.71 8.53 7.46
C LYS A 34 12.21 8.49 7.74
N ASP A 35 11.61 7.30 7.69
CA ASP A 35 10.24 7.04 8.10
C ASP A 35 10.27 6.45 9.52
N PRO A 36 9.72 7.14 10.53
CA PRO A 36 9.77 6.70 11.92
C PRO A 36 9.11 5.33 12.16
N TYR A 37 8.08 5.01 11.38
CA TYR A 37 7.43 3.70 11.50
C TYR A 37 8.39 2.58 11.07
N ARG A 38 9.13 2.78 9.99
CA ARG A 38 10.11 1.82 9.48
C ARG A 38 11.40 1.75 10.31
N ALA A 39 11.55 2.63 11.30
CA ALA A 39 12.65 2.61 12.26
C ALA A 39 12.48 1.53 13.35
N ARG A 40 11.26 0.98 13.49
CA ARG A 40 10.96 -0.04 14.50
C ARG A 40 11.25 -1.44 13.97
N ALA A 41 11.57 -2.35 14.89
CA ALA A 41 11.89 -3.76 14.59
C ALA A 41 10.76 -4.44 13.80
N ALA A 42 11.00 -4.72 12.54
CA ALA A 42 9.98 -5.21 11.60
C ALA A 42 9.38 -6.57 12.01
N ALA A 43 10.22 -7.48 12.51
CA ALA A 43 9.77 -8.83 12.88
C ALA A 43 8.95 -8.88 14.18
N SER A 44 8.96 -7.80 14.97
CA SER A 44 8.29 -7.73 16.27
C SER A 44 7.08 -6.80 16.29
N ASN A 45 6.75 -6.17 15.16
CA ASN A 45 5.72 -5.14 15.10
C ASN A 45 4.87 -5.27 13.83
N LEU A 46 3.65 -4.79 13.92
CA LEU A 46 2.87 -4.38 12.77
C LEU A 46 3.19 -2.92 12.48
N ILE A 47 3.83 -2.66 11.36
CA ILE A 47 4.30 -1.33 10.99
C ILE A 47 3.33 -0.69 10.01
N PRO A 48 2.51 0.29 10.42
CA PRO A 48 1.69 1.04 9.46
C PRO A 48 2.60 1.88 8.58
N THR A 49 2.41 1.80 7.28
CA THR A 49 3.23 2.52 6.31
C THR A 49 2.44 2.85 5.04
N THR A 50 3.04 3.63 4.17
CA THR A 50 2.47 3.93 2.88
C THR A 50 2.71 2.79 1.89
N THR A 51 1.84 2.67 0.90
CA THR A 51 2.04 1.78 -0.23
C THR A 51 1.73 2.49 -1.55
N GLY A 52 2.54 2.22 -2.55
CA GLY A 52 2.28 2.66 -3.93
C GLY A 52 1.34 1.74 -4.70
N ALA A 53 0.96 0.60 -4.13
CA ALA A 53 0.23 -0.44 -4.85
C ALA A 53 -1.14 0.04 -5.37
N ALA A 54 -1.90 0.78 -4.56
CA ALA A 54 -3.20 1.31 -4.99
C ALA A 54 -3.05 2.33 -6.13
N ARG A 55 -2.04 3.20 -6.05
CA ARG A 55 -1.77 4.19 -7.09
C ARG A 55 -1.24 3.56 -8.37
N ALA A 56 -0.48 2.47 -8.26
CA ALA A 56 0.04 1.74 -9.41
C ALA A 56 -1.08 1.15 -10.28
N VAL A 57 -2.27 0.91 -9.74
CA VAL A 57 -3.44 0.49 -10.53
C VAL A 57 -3.77 1.53 -11.61
N GLY A 58 -3.66 2.82 -11.31
CA GLY A 58 -3.91 3.89 -12.28
C GLY A 58 -2.93 3.88 -13.47
N LEU A 59 -1.72 3.34 -13.30
CA LEU A 59 -0.74 3.19 -14.38
C LEU A 59 -1.17 2.10 -15.38
N VAL A 60 -1.86 1.07 -14.91
CA VAL A 60 -2.33 -0.07 -15.73
C VAL A 60 -3.75 0.15 -16.23
N LEU A 61 -4.57 0.79 -15.40
CA LEU A 61 -5.97 1.13 -15.69
C LEU A 61 -6.14 2.66 -15.58
N PRO A 62 -5.80 3.43 -16.62
CA PRO A 62 -5.81 4.90 -16.55
C PRO A 62 -7.17 5.49 -16.17
N GLU A 63 -8.28 4.81 -16.50
CA GLU A 63 -9.63 5.22 -16.11
C GLU A 63 -9.86 5.22 -14.59
N LEU A 64 -9.02 4.53 -13.83
CA LEU A 64 -9.08 4.46 -12.37
C LEU A 64 -8.04 5.37 -11.68
N GLU A 65 -7.30 6.16 -12.44
CA GLU A 65 -6.31 7.07 -11.88
C GLU A 65 -6.95 8.05 -10.88
N GLY A 66 -6.35 8.18 -9.71
CA GLY A 66 -6.84 9.05 -8.63
C GLY A 66 -8.07 8.53 -7.88
N ARG A 67 -8.63 7.37 -8.26
CA ARG A 67 -9.80 6.78 -7.61
C ARG A 67 -9.46 5.77 -6.52
N LEU A 68 -8.21 5.34 -6.47
CA LEU A 68 -7.72 4.34 -5.50
C LEU A 68 -6.58 4.91 -4.68
N ASP A 69 -6.64 4.70 -3.37
CA ASP A 69 -5.54 4.97 -2.44
C ASP A 69 -5.45 3.81 -1.44
N GLY A 70 -4.43 3.81 -0.61
CA GLY A 70 -4.26 2.71 0.33
C GLY A 70 -3.12 2.87 1.32
N VAL A 71 -3.13 1.96 2.28
CA VAL A 71 -2.09 1.84 3.32
C VAL A 71 -1.62 0.39 3.42
N ALA A 72 -0.44 0.23 3.94
CA ALA A 72 0.14 -1.06 4.29
C ALA A 72 0.44 -1.14 5.79
#